data_f5cc02ef95512f4f30beded6f1582e3d
#
_entry.id   f5cc02ef95512f4f30beded6f1582e3d
#
_cell.length_a   1.000
_cell.length_b   1.000
_cell.length_c   1.000
_cell.angle_alpha   90.00
_cell.angle_beta   90.00
_cell.angle_gamma   90.00
#
_symmetry.space_group_name_H-M   'P 1'
#
loop_
_entity.id
_entity.type
_entity.pdbx_description
1 polymer ?
#
loop_
_entity_poly.entity_id
_entity_poly.type
_entity_poly.pdbx_seq_one_letter_code
_entity_poly.pdbx_strand_id
1 'polypeptide(L)'
;MKRTIPVVGMACASCSANVERKLNSLPGITSATVSLPGRSALVDYDPEQISLMDMKAEINGIGYNLIIDDGQSVEEIEKREYVLLRRKTIISWLFAIIGMAISMRWIDLGSARMTNQTAMLIALANLLYCGKQFYVSAFRQIRHRTANMDTLVALSTCIAFLFSAFNTFWGDEVWTTRGIAWHTYFDASVMIITFVLTGRLLEEKAKDGTASSIRKMMGLAPKTAHI
;
A
#
# COMPACT_ATOMS: atom_id res chain seq x y z
N MET A 1 -16.87 -0.09 -27.69
CA MET A 1 -15.99 1.11 -27.83
C MET A 1 -14.70 0.87 -27.07
N LYS A 2 -13.52 1.09 -27.70
CA LYS A 2 -12.24 0.88 -27.04
C LYS A 2 -11.69 2.19 -26.46
N ARG A 3 -11.31 2.18 -25.18
CA ARG A 3 -10.73 3.35 -24.51
C ARG A 3 -9.62 2.94 -23.56
N THR A 4 -8.52 3.70 -23.56
CA THR A 4 -7.45 3.56 -22.56
C THR A 4 -7.70 4.56 -21.44
N ILE A 5 -7.81 4.06 -20.21
CA ILE A 5 -8.15 4.85 -19.03
C ILE A 5 -6.99 4.72 -18.03
N PRO A 6 -6.41 5.83 -17.54
CA PRO A 6 -5.41 5.78 -16.49
C PRO A 6 -5.98 5.22 -15.19
N VAL A 7 -5.18 4.37 -14.50
CA VAL A 7 -5.54 3.73 -13.23
C VAL A 7 -4.51 4.08 -12.19
N VAL A 8 -4.95 4.67 -11.09
CA VAL A 8 -4.10 5.06 -9.95
C VAL A 8 -4.32 4.11 -8.76
N GLY A 9 -3.28 3.91 -7.96
CA GLY A 9 -3.32 3.06 -6.76
C GLY A 9 -2.84 1.63 -6.98
N MET A 10 -2.44 1.22 -8.20
CA MET A 10 -1.87 -0.09 -8.47
C MET A 10 -0.38 -0.12 -8.10
N ALA A 11 -0.04 -0.86 -7.04
CA ALA A 11 1.34 -0.99 -6.57
C ALA A 11 1.99 -2.35 -6.91
N CYS A 12 1.23 -3.33 -7.40
CA CYS A 12 1.74 -4.69 -7.60
C CYS A 12 0.97 -5.44 -8.70
N ALA A 13 1.56 -6.53 -9.22
CA ALA A 13 0.94 -7.36 -10.25
C ALA A 13 -0.43 -7.93 -9.82
N SER A 14 -0.58 -8.32 -8.55
CA SER A 14 -1.88 -8.77 -8.04
C SER A 14 -2.92 -7.63 -8.01
N CYS A 15 -2.48 -6.38 -7.86
CA CYS A 15 -3.36 -5.22 -7.92
C CYS A 15 -3.92 -5.02 -9.33
N SER A 16 -3.05 -5.08 -10.36
CA SER A 16 -3.50 -4.97 -11.76
C SER A 16 -4.42 -6.13 -12.15
N ALA A 17 -4.10 -7.36 -11.71
CA ALA A 17 -4.97 -8.52 -11.94
C ALA A 17 -6.34 -8.39 -11.25
N ASN A 18 -6.41 -7.78 -10.07
CA ASN A 18 -7.68 -7.53 -9.39
C ASN A 18 -8.53 -6.48 -10.11
N VAL A 19 -7.92 -5.40 -10.60
CA VAL A 19 -8.60 -4.37 -11.41
C VAL A 19 -9.11 -4.99 -12.71
N GLU A 20 -8.28 -5.76 -13.40
CA GLU A 20 -8.62 -6.43 -14.66
C GLU A 20 -9.79 -7.41 -14.48
N ARG A 21 -9.72 -8.26 -13.45
CA ARG A 21 -10.80 -9.19 -13.12
C ARG A 21 -12.10 -8.47 -12.80
N LYS A 22 -12.03 -7.39 -12.01
CA LYS A 22 -13.20 -6.59 -11.64
C LYS A 22 -13.82 -5.93 -12.87
N LEU A 23 -13.03 -5.31 -13.74
CA LEU A 23 -13.54 -4.73 -14.98
C LEU A 23 -14.21 -5.79 -15.86
N ASN A 24 -13.56 -6.93 -16.10
CA ASN A 24 -14.11 -8.02 -16.91
C ASN A 24 -15.36 -8.68 -16.29
N SER A 25 -15.64 -8.44 -15.01
CA SER A 25 -16.87 -8.94 -14.34
C SER A 25 -18.07 -8.00 -14.47
N LEU A 26 -17.88 -6.78 -14.99
CA LEU A 26 -18.95 -5.79 -15.11
C LEU A 26 -19.78 -6.03 -16.38
N PRO A 27 -21.14 -5.91 -16.30
CA PRO A 27 -21.99 -6.00 -17.46
C PRO A 27 -21.67 -4.85 -18.43
N GLY A 28 -21.69 -5.15 -19.73
CA GLY A 28 -21.36 -4.17 -20.77
C GLY A 28 -19.87 -4.03 -21.09
N ILE A 29 -18.98 -4.77 -20.41
CA ILE A 29 -17.56 -4.85 -20.78
C ILE A 29 -17.32 -6.13 -21.58
N THR A 30 -16.80 -5.97 -22.80
CA THR A 30 -16.43 -7.07 -23.68
C THR A 30 -15.06 -7.62 -23.33
N SER A 31 -14.10 -6.74 -23.07
CA SER A 31 -12.75 -7.10 -22.62
C SER A 31 -12.06 -5.93 -21.93
N ALA A 32 -11.29 -6.23 -20.91
CA ALA A 32 -10.41 -5.27 -20.26
C ALA A 32 -9.04 -5.89 -20.04
N THR A 33 -7.99 -5.14 -20.38
CA THR A 33 -6.59 -5.51 -20.12
C THR A 33 -5.90 -4.38 -19.36
N VAL A 34 -5.23 -4.72 -18.26
CA VAL A 34 -4.61 -3.74 -17.36
C VAL A 34 -3.09 -3.83 -17.41
N SER A 35 -2.47 -2.72 -17.76
CA SER A 35 -1.01 -2.58 -17.77
C SER A 35 -0.52 -1.93 -16.47
N LEU A 36 0.20 -2.70 -15.64
CA LEU A 36 0.85 -2.16 -14.44
C LEU A 36 1.95 -1.14 -14.79
N PRO A 37 2.87 -1.41 -15.75
CA PRO A 37 3.89 -0.43 -16.15
C PRO A 37 3.29 0.82 -16.79
N GLY A 38 2.24 0.67 -17.59
CA GLY A 38 1.54 1.77 -18.26
C GLY A 38 0.54 2.50 -17.34
N ARG A 39 0.30 1.99 -16.13
CA ARG A 39 -0.71 2.52 -15.18
C ARG A 39 -2.05 2.81 -15.85
N SER A 40 -2.48 1.93 -16.76
CA SER A 40 -3.68 2.12 -17.57
C SER A 40 -4.44 0.82 -17.78
N ALA A 41 -5.74 0.95 -18.00
CA ALA A 41 -6.63 -0.10 -18.42
C ALA A 41 -7.11 0.18 -19.86
N LEU A 42 -6.90 -0.75 -20.75
CA LEU A 42 -7.54 -0.76 -22.07
C LEU A 42 -8.86 -1.51 -21.92
N VAL A 43 -9.97 -0.81 -22.09
CA VAL A 43 -11.31 -1.35 -21.91
C VAL A 43 -12.08 -1.28 -23.23
N ASP A 44 -12.65 -2.41 -23.64
CA ASP A 44 -13.61 -2.50 -24.73
C ASP A 44 -15.01 -2.70 -24.12
N TYR A 45 -15.87 -1.72 -24.26
CA TYR A 45 -17.17 -1.66 -23.57
C TYR A 45 -18.28 -1.11 -24.44
N ASP A 46 -19.52 -1.41 -24.05
CA ASP A 46 -20.73 -0.89 -24.67
C ASP A 46 -21.22 0.33 -23.85
N PRO A 47 -21.15 1.57 -24.40
CA PRO A 47 -21.57 2.76 -23.68
C PRO A 47 -23.07 2.85 -23.38
N GLU A 48 -23.90 2.03 -24.03
CA GLU A 48 -25.33 1.96 -23.73
C GLU A 48 -25.61 1.12 -22.46
N GLN A 49 -24.70 0.21 -22.10
CA GLN A 49 -24.86 -0.69 -20.96
C GLN A 49 -24.11 -0.23 -19.71
N ILE A 50 -22.96 0.44 -19.86
CA ILE A 50 -22.16 0.89 -18.73
C ILE A 50 -21.49 2.23 -19.03
N SER A 51 -21.60 3.17 -18.12
CA SER A 51 -20.89 4.45 -18.22
C SER A 51 -19.48 4.39 -17.61
N LEU A 52 -18.62 5.32 -18.02
CA LEU A 52 -17.29 5.47 -17.40
C LEU A 52 -17.36 5.78 -15.90
N MET A 53 -18.40 6.48 -15.47
CA MET A 53 -18.60 6.83 -14.05
C MET A 53 -18.98 5.59 -13.22
N ASP A 54 -19.76 4.68 -13.77
CA ASP A 54 -20.09 3.41 -13.11
C ASP A 54 -18.85 2.53 -12.96
N MET A 55 -18.02 2.44 -14.02
CA MET A 55 -16.73 1.74 -13.95
C MET A 55 -15.83 2.35 -12.85
N LYS A 56 -15.76 3.69 -12.78
CA LYS A 56 -15.00 4.40 -11.75
C LYS A 56 -15.52 4.09 -10.35
N ALA A 57 -16.84 4.08 -10.15
CA ALA A 57 -17.44 3.75 -8.86
C ALA A 57 -17.11 2.32 -8.41
N GLU A 58 -17.21 1.34 -9.32
CA GLU A 58 -16.92 -0.06 -9.06
C GLU A 58 -15.42 -0.31 -8.75
N ILE A 59 -14.53 0.36 -9.47
CA ILE A 59 -13.09 0.27 -9.24
C ILE A 59 -12.68 1.00 -7.95
N ASN A 60 -13.34 2.12 -7.62
CA ASN A 60 -13.15 2.78 -6.32
C ASN A 60 -13.60 1.89 -5.16
N GLY A 61 -14.64 1.09 -5.34
CA GLY A 61 -15.10 0.12 -4.35
C GLY A 61 -14.02 -0.87 -3.92
N ILE A 62 -13.18 -1.32 -4.85
CA ILE A 62 -12.06 -2.23 -4.58
C ILE A 62 -10.74 -1.51 -4.22
N GLY A 63 -10.75 -0.17 -4.11
CA GLY A 63 -9.63 0.63 -3.59
C GLY A 63 -8.68 1.19 -4.64
N TYR A 64 -9.03 1.14 -5.92
CA TYR A 64 -8.27 1.77 -7.01
C TYR A 64 -9.08 2.92 -7.61
N ASN A 65 -8.45 3.79 -8.40
CA ASN A 65 -9.14 4.94 -9.00
C ASN A 65 -8.90 5.01 -10.52
N LEU A 66 -10.00 5.11 -11.30
CA LEU A 66 -9.97 5.42 -12.73
C LEU A 66 -10.00 6.93 -12.93
N ILE A 67 -9.04 7.46 -13.69
CA ILE A 67 -9.00 8.89 -14.02
C ILE A 67 -9.80 9.12 -15.29
N ILE A 68 -10.99 9.69 -15.13
CA ILE A 68 -11.91 9.99 -16.22
C ILE A 68 -12.01 11.52 -16.29
N ASP A 69 -11.09 12.15 -17.00
CA ASP A 69 -11.16 13.55 -17.44
C ASP A 69 -11.55 14.59 -16.36
N ASP A 70 -10.77 14.70 -15.30
CA ASP A 70 -11.07 15.61 -14.18
C ASP A 70 -10.17 16.85 -14.14
N GLY A 71 -9.63 17.33 -15.24
CA GLY A 71 -8.80 18.55 -15.25
C GLY A 71 -7.52 18.49 -14.37
N GLN A 72 -7.34 17.44 -13.61
CA GLN A 72 -6.10 17.14 -12.88
C GLN A 72 -5.23 16.23 -13.74
N SER A 73 -4.02 16.69 -14.03
CA SER A 73 -3.09 15.84 -14.74
C SER A 73 -2.74 14.62 -13.87
N VAL A 74 -2.73 13.44 -14.48
CA VAL A 74 -2.30 12.17 -13.81
C VAL A 74 -0.97 12.39 -13.09
N GLU A 75 -0.08 13.20 -13.68
CA GLU A 75 1.22 13.57 -13.13
C GLU A 75 1.15 14.32 -11.80
N GLU A 76 0.15 15.17 -11.59
CA GLU A 76 -0.03 15.88 -10.31
C GLU A 76 -0.49 14.96 -9.20
N ILE A 77 -1.38 14.02 -9.52
CA ILE A 77 -1.85 13.01 -8.57
C ILE A 77 -0.68 12.11 -8.15
N GLU A 78 0.08 11.61 -9.13
CA GLU A 78 1.27 10.78 -8.89
C GLU A 78 2.32 11.49 -8.04
N LYS A 79 2.61 12.76 -8.34
CA LYS A 79 3.54 13.57 -7.54
C LYS A 79 3.08 13.74 -6.09
N ARG A 80 1.79 13.99 -5.87
CA ARG A 80 1.23 14.09 -4.51
C ARG A 80 1.34 12.77 -3.76
N GLU A 81 1.00 11.66 -4.40
CA GLU A 81 1.13 10.32 -3.80
C GLU A 81 2.59 9.99 -3.47
N TYR A 82 3.53 10.30 -4.36
CA TYR A 82 4.95 10.10 -4.12
C TYR A 82 5.47 10.93 -2.93
N VAL A 83 5.11 12.21 -2.84
CA VAL A 83 5.50 13.08 -1.71
C VAL A 83 4.94 12.55 -0.39
N LEU A 84 3.67 12.12 -0.37
CA LEU A 84 3.05 11.52 0.81
C LEU A 84 3.73 10.20 1.21
N LEU A 85 4.05 9.34 0.24
CA LEU A 85 4.75 8.09 0.47
C LEU A 85 6.14 8.34 1.05
N ARG A 86 6.90 9.25 0.46
CA ARG A 86 8.23 9.65 0.94
C ARG A 86 8.17 10.18 2.37
N ARG A 87 7.22 11.06 2.67
CA ARG A 87 7.04 11.60 4.04
C ARG A 87 6.73 10.49 5.05
N LYS A 88 5.82 9.58 4.73
CA LYS A 88 5.48 8.46 5.59
C LYS A 88 6.67 7.52 5.81
N THR A 89 7.45 7.25 4.76
CA THR A 89 8.66 6.42 4.86
C THR A 89 9.69 7.04 5.80
N ILE A 90 9.96 8.34 5.67
CA ILE A 90 10.91 9.04 6.56
C ILE A 90 10.44 8.99 8.03
N ILE A 91 9.17 9.27 8.27
CA ILE A 91 8.58 9.23 9.62
C ILE A 91 8.62 7.80 10.18
N SER A 92 8.32 6.79 9.35
CA SER A 92 8.38 5.39 9.77
C SER A 92 9.81 4.97 10.16
N TRP A 93 10.82 5.44 9.43
CA TRP A 93 12.24 5.23 9.79
C TRP A 93 12.59 5.86 11.13
N LEU A 94 12.10 7.06 11.44
CA LEU A 94 12.29 7.69 12.75
C LEU A 94 11.70 6.82 13.86
N PHE A 95 10.46 6.35 13.70
CA PHE A 95 9.84 5.43 14.66
C PHE A 95 10.61 4.10 14.78
N ALA A 96 11.13 3.57 13.67
CA ALA A 96 11.89 2.32 13.67
C ALA A 96 13.21 2.45 14.43
N ILE A 97 13.97 3.54 14.20
CA ILE A 97 15.24 3.78 14.88
C ILE A 97 15.01 3.98 16.39
N ILE A 98 14.02 4.81 16.76
CA ILE A 98 13.69 5.06 18.17
C ILE A 98 13.18 3.78 18.84
N GLY A 99 12.28 3.05 18.20
CA GLY A 99 11.73 1.80 18.71
C GLY A 99 12.81 0.73 18.90
N MET A 100 13.75 0.62 17.94
CA MET A 100 14.87 -0.31 18.04
C MET A 100 15.83 0.09 19.18
N ALA A 101 16.15 1.38 19.33
CA ALA A 101 17.02 1.85 20.41
C ALA A 101 16.44 1.55 21.81
N ILE A 102 15.12 1.63 21.95
CA ILE A 102 14.40 1.29 23.18
C ILE A 102 14.39 -0.23 23.37
N SER A 103 14.08 -1.00 22.34
CA SER A 103 14.04 -2.47 22.40
C SER A 103 15.40 -3.08 22.72
N MET A 104 16.48 -2.51 22.17
CA MET A 104 17.87 -2.92 22.46
C MET A 104 18.41 -2.39 23.81
N ARG A 105 17.59 -1.70 24.58
CA ARG A 105 17.97 -1.07 25.85
C ARG A 105 19.15 -0.09 25.78
N TRP A 106 19.35 0.53 24.63
CA TRP A 106 20.30 1.63 24.50
C TRP A 106 19.81 2.87 25.24
N ILE A 107 18.48 3.00 25.39
CA ILE A 107 17.83 4.01 26.22
C ILE A 107 17.22 3.26 27.40
N ASP A 108 17.87 3.35 28.56
CA ASP A 108 17.36 2.72 29.77
C ASP A 108 16.24 3.60 30.39
N LEU A 109 15.01 3.08 30.36
CA LEU A 109 13.83 3.73 30.94
C LEU A 109 13.55 3.26 32.37
N GLY A 110 14.52 2.56 33.00
CA GLY A 110 14.49 2.16 34.41
C GLY A 110 13.72 0.87 34.68
N SER A 111 12.57 0.59 34.03
CA SER A 111 11.84 -0.66 34.23
C SER A 111 11.45 -1.30 32.92
N ALA A 112 11.48 -2.65 32.88
CA ALA A 112 11.06 -3.42 31.70
C ALA A 112 9.61 -3.11 31.28
N ARG A 113 8.72 -2.85 32.27
CA ARG A 113 7.32 -2.49 32.03
C ARG A 113 7.20 -1.14 31.30
N MET A 114 7.94 -0.13 31.74
CA MET A 114 7.95 1.20 31.10
C MET A 114 8.52 1.11 29.69
N THR A 115 9.59 0.34 29.49
CA THR A 115 10.19 0.09 28.17
C THR A 115 9.17 -0.52 27.21
N ASN A 116 8.45 -1.56 27.63
CA ASN A 116 7.46 -2.22 26.79
C ASN A 116 6.25 -1.32 26.48
N GLN A 117 5.78 -0.54 27.47
CA GLN A 117 4.68 0.42 27.24
C GLN A 117 5.08 1.54 26.28
N THR A 118 6.29 2.06 26.38
CA THR A 118 6.80 3.08 25.46
C THR A 118 6.96 2.51 24.04
N ALA A 119 7.52 1.30 23.90
CA ALA A 119 7.62 0.61 22.63
C ALA A 119 6.24 0.35 22.01
N MET A 120 5.24 -0.02 22.82
CA MET A 120 3.85 -0.20 22.38
C MET A 120 3.26 1.10 21.82
N LEU A 121 3.46 2.24 22.49
CA LEU A 121 2.96 3.53 22.00
C LEU A 121 3.60 3.97 20.69
N ILE A 122 4.90 3.77 20.55
CA ILE A 122 5.64 4.07 19.31
C ILE A 122 5.15 3.17 18.17
N ALA A 123 5.00 1.88 18.42
CA ALA A 123 4.48 0.95 17.43
C ALA A 123 3.05 1.31 17.04
N LEU A 124 2.18 1.63 18.00
CA LEU A 124 0.80 2.05 17.72
C LEU A 124 0.76 3.31 16.86
N ALA A 125 1.57 4.32 17.18
CA ALA A 125 1.65 5.56 16.39
C ALA A 125 2.10 5.28 14.94
N ASN A 126 3.11 4.41 14.74
CA ASN A 126 3.55 3.98 13.43
C ASN A 126 2.43 3.23 12.67
N LEU A 127 1.78 2.26 13.31
CA LEU A 127 0.69 1.49 12.71
C LEU A 127 -0.45 2.41 12.25
N LEU A 128 -0.88 3.35 13.10
CA LEU A 128 -2.01 4.24 12.81
C LEU A 128 -1.68 5.30 11.77
N TYR A 129 -0.47 5.83 11.75
CA TYR A 129 -0.08 6.90 10.82
C TYR A 129 0.53 6.37 9.53
N CYS A 130 1.60 5.58 9.63
CA CYS A 130 2.32 5.07 8.47
C CYS A 130 1.64 3.83 7.88
N GLY A 131 1.12 2.95 8.75
CA GLY A 131 0.48 1.67 8.39
C GLY A 131 -0.96 1.79 7.92
N LYS A 132 -1.67 2.90 8.18
CA LYS A 132 -3.10 3.06 7.89
C LYS A 132 -3.52 2.56 6.49
N GLN A 133 -2.72 2.85 5.49
CA GLN A 133 -3.01 2.46 4.11
C GLN A 133 -3.09 0.94 3.93
N PHE A 134 -2.25 0.16 4.63
CA PHE A 134 -2.26 -1.31 4.56
C PHE A 134 -3.53 -1.88 5.20
N TYR A 135 -3.93 -1.34 6.37
CA TYR A 135 -5.15 -1.79 7.06
C TYR A 135 -6.41 -1.45 6.27
N VAL A 136 -6.49 -0.23 5.70
CA VAL A 136 -7.63 0.17 4.86
C VAL A 136 -7.71 -0.68 3.59
N SER A 137 -6.58 -0.92 2.93
CA SER A 137 -6.50 -1.79 1.75
C SER A 137 -6.89 -3.23 2.10
N ALA A 138 -6.35 -3.79 3.19
CA ALA A 138 -6.67 -5.13 3.65
C ALA A 138 -8.16 -5.31 3.95
N PHE A 139 -8.76 -4.35 4.66
CA PHE A 139 -10.20 -4.40 4.97
C PHE A 139 -11.08 -4.42 3.72
N ARG A 140 -10.74 -3.58 2.73
CA ARG A 140 -11.45 -3.57 1.42
C ARG A 140 -11.28 -4.89 0.68
N GLN A 141 -10.07 -5.44 0.64
CA GLN A 141 -9.78 -6.71 -0.05
C GLN A 141 -10.51 -7.88 0.59
N ILE A 142 -10.53 -7.97 1.93
CA ILE A 142 -11.25 -9.02 2.66
C ILE A 142 -12.75 -8.97 2.34
N ARG A 143 -13.34 -7.76 2.30
CA ARG A 143 -14.75 -7.58 1.95
C ARG A 143 -15.08 -8.09 0.54
N HIS A 144 -14.15 -7.98 -0.40
CA HIS A 144 -14.29 -8.46 -1.77
C HIS A 144 -13.74 -9.89 -1.99
N ARG A 145 -13.40 -10.61 -0.89
CA ARG A 145 -12.84 -11.97 -0.92
C ARG A 145 -11.57 -12.08 -1.79
N THR A 146 -10.79 -11.04 -1.82
CA THR A 146 -9.50 -10.99 -2.49
C THR A 146 -8.41 -10.71 -1.47
N ALA A 147 -7.18 -11.04 -1.81
CA ALA A 147 -6.00 -10.74 -0.98
C ALA A 147 -4.90 -10.13 -1.85
N ASN A 148 -4.11 -9.27 -1.24
CA ASN A 148 -2.93 -8.67 -1.85
C ASN A 148 -1.80 -8.58 -0.82
N MET A 149 -0.66 -8.03 -1.23
CA MET A 149 0.49 -7.82 -0.34
C MET A 149 0.10 -7.01 0.93
N ASP A 150 -0.79 -6.03 0.79
CA ASP A 150 -1.24 -5.20 1.92
C ASP A 150 -2.00 -6.01 2.97
N THR A 151 -2.78 -7.00 2.53
CA THR A 151 -3.50 -7.90 3.44
C THR A 151 -2.52 -8.71 4.29
N LEU A 152 -1.44 -9.20 3.68
CA LEU A 152 -0.41 -9.95 4.39
C LEU A 152 0.33 -9.06 5.40
N VAL A 153 0.72 -7.84 4.99
CA VAL A 153 1.39 -6.86 5.85
C VAL A 153 0.49 -6.47 7.02
N ALA A 154 -0.78 -6.16 6.77
CA ALA A 154 -1.73 -5.78 7.81
C ALA A 154 -1.96 -6.94 8.80
N LEU A 155 -2.10 -8.17 8.33
CA LEU A 155 -2.30 -9.35 9.17
C LEU A 155 -1.09 -9.61 10.05
N SER A 156 0.12 -9.66 9.47
CA SER A 156 1.35 -9.96 10.20
C SER A 156 1.67 -8.91 11.26
N THR A 157 1.54 -7.62 10.92
CA THR A 157 1.81 -6.53 11.86
C THR A 157 0.74 -6.43 12.96
N CYS A 158 -0.53 -6.73 12.65
CA CYS A 158 -1.60 -6.80 13.63
C CYS A 158 -1.36 -7.93 14.63
N ILE A 159 -1.03 -9.14 14.17
CA ILE A 159 -0.75 -10.30 15.03
C ILE A 159 0.46 -10.01 15.93
N ALA A 160 1.57 -9.51 15.35
CA ALA A 160 2.77 -9.19 16.11
C ALA A 160 2.49 -8.11 17.18
N PHE A 161 1.72 -7.08 16.83
CA PHE A 161 1.33 -6.03 17.77
C PHE A 161 0.43 -6.55 18.89
N LEU A 162 -0.63 -7.30 18.57
CA LEU A 162 -1.57 -7.84 19.57
C LEU A 162 -0.89 -8.84 20.50
N PHE A 163 -0.05 -9.73 19.96
CA PHE A 163 0.73 -10.66 20.76
C PHE A 163 1.67 -9.92 21.76
N SER A 164 2.34 -8.88 21.27
CA SER A 164 3.24 -8.09 22.09
C SER A 164 2.49 -7.25 23.15
N ALA A 165 1.32 -6.73 22.80
CA ALA A 165 0.44 -6.04 23.75
C ALA A 165 -0.06 -7.01 24.83
N PHE A 166 -0.49 -8.21 24.46
CA PHE A 166 -0.86 -9.25 25.40
C PHE A 166 0.29 -9.56 26.37
N ASN A 167 1.50 -9.77 25.85
CA ASN A 167 2.68 -10.06 26.69
C ASN A 167 3.05 -8.89 27.61
N THR A 168 2.83 -7.64 27.18
CA THR A 168 3.12 -6.47 28.01
C THR A 168 2.24 -6.39 29.26
N PHE A 169 0.98 -6.85 29.15
CA PHE A 169 0.01 -6.76 30.26
C PHE A 169 -0.06 -8.06 31.08
N TRP A 170 -0.03 -9.21 30.45
CA TRP A 170 -0.24 -10.53 31.06
C TRP A 170 0.95 -11.49 30.93
N GLY A 171 2.05 -11.08 30.30
CA GLY A 171 3.19 -11.95 30.04
C GLY A 171 3.80 -12.55 31.30
N ASP A 172 3.93 -11.74 32.36
CA ASP A 172 4.47 -12.21 33.65
C ASP A 172 3.57 -13.28 34.31
N GLU A 173 2.25 -13.08 34.28
CA GLU A 173 1.30 -14.01 34.91
C GLU A 173 1.18 -15.32 34.14
N VAL A 174 1.18 -15.26 32.80
CA VAL A 174 0.92 -16.44 31.96
C VAL A 174 2.17 -17.27 31.71
N TRP A 175 3.31 -16.62 31.45
CA TRP A 175 4.51 -17.31 30.97
C TRP A 175 5.53 -17.56 32.06
N THR A 176 5.77 -16.60 32.97
CA THR A 176 6.77 -16.73 34.05
C THR A 176 6.38 -17.83 35.04
N THR A 177 5.08 -17.98 35.31
CA THR A 177 4.56 -19.09 36.14
C THR A 177 4.82 -20.48 35.53
N ARG A 178 5.05 -20.55 34.22
CA ARG A 178 5.36 -21.78 33.47
C ARG A 178 6.85 -21.92 33.16
N GLY A 179 7.70 -21.03 33.66
CA GLY A 179 9.15 -21.05 33.41
C GLY A 179 9.54 -20.67 31.97
N ILE A 180 8.66 -20.01 31.23
CA ILE A 180 8.89 -19.62 29.82
C ILE A 180 9.28 -18.14 29.78
N ALA A 181 10.46 -17.86 29.19
CA ALA A 181 10.86 -16.48 28.88
C ALA A 181 9.98 -15.92 27.76
N TRP A 182 9.44 -14.71 27.92
CA TRP A 182 8.61 -14.06 26.93
C TRP A 182 9.27 -12.79 26.42
N HIS A 183 8.93 -12.42 25.18
CA HIS A 183 9.44 -11.25 24.49
C HIS A 183 8.32 -10.48 23.83
N THR A 184 8.57 -9.20 23.55
CA THR A 184 7.69 -8.35 22.77
C THR A 184 8.29 -8.14 21.36
N TYR A 185 7.45 -8.00 20.34
CA TYR A 185 7.81 -7.86 18.94
C TYR A 185 7.26 -6.55 18.36
N PHE A 186 7.23 -5.48 19.16
CA PHE A 186 6.77 -4.17 18.69
C PHE A 186 7.68 -3.60 17.60
N ASP A 187 8.99 -3.76 17.79
CA ASP A 187 10.03 -3.42 16.81
C ASP A 187 9.84 -4.13 15.49
N ALA A 188 9.54 -5.42 15.50
CA ALA A 188 9.26 -6.18 14.28
C ALA A 188 8.06 -5.61 13.52
N SER A 189 6.97 -5.25 14.20
CA SER A 189 5.79 -4.63 13.57
C SER A 189 6.13 -3.30 12.89
N VAL A 190 6.93 -2.46 13.55
CA VAL A 190 7.39 -1.17 13.00
C VAL A 190 8.32 -1.38 11.82
N MET A 191 9.29 -2.31 11.93
CA MET A 191 10.25 -2.61 10.87
C MET A 191 9.60 -3.15 9.61
N ILE A 192 8.61 -4.05 9.73
CA ILE A 192 7.87 -4.58 8.57
C ILE A 192 7.23 -3.43 7.81
N ILE A 193 6.50 -2.51 8.47
CA ILE A 193 5.88 -1.35 7.82
C ILE A 193 6.94 -0.47 7.16
N THR A 194 8.04 -0.20 7.84
CA THR A 194 9.13 0.65 7.37
C THR A 194 9.78 0.08 6.11
N PHE A 195 10.10 -1.21 6.09
CA PHE A 195 10.68 -1.86 4.92
C PHE A 195 9.72 -1.93 3.74
N VAL A 196 8.44 -2.22 3.98
CA VAL A 196 7.44 -2.25 2.91
C VAL A 196 7.23 -0.86 2.30
N LEU A 197 7.18 0.19 3.12
CA LEU A 197 7.11 1.58 2.63
C LEU A 197 8.35 1.96 1.83
N THR A 198 9.54 1.55 2.30
CA THR A 198 10.80 1.78 1.59
C THR A 198 10.82 1.05 0.25
N GLY A 199 10.40 -0.20 0.21
CA GLY A 199 10.28 -0.97 -1.02
C GLY A 199 9.34 -0.31 -2.03
N ARG A 200 8.18 0.17 -1.59
CA ARG A 200 7.24 0.94 -2.43
C ARG A 200 7.84 2.24 -2.95
N LEU A 201 8.57 2.96 -2.10
CA LEU A 201 9.22 4.21 -2.51
C LEU A 201 10.27 3.97 -3.60
N LEU A 202 11.07 2.90 -3.47
CA LEU A 202 12.06 2.50 -4.48
C LEU A 202 11.38 2.04 -5.77
N GLU A 203 10.30 1.30 -5.68
CA GLU A 203 9.50 0.86 -6.83
C GLU A 203 8.93 2.05 -7.61
N GLU A 204 8.32 3.02 -6.92
CA GLU A 204 7.79 4.23 -7.56
C GLU A 204 8.91 5.03 -8.25
N LYS A 205 10.05 5.19 -7.61
CA LYS A 205 11.20 5.86 -8.22
C LYS A 205 11.72 5.14 -9.46
N ALA A 206 11.72 3.82 -9.48
CA ALA A 206 12.14 3.03 -10.63
C ALA A 206 11.13 3.16 -11.80
N LYS A 207 9.83 3.17 -11.52
CA LYS A 207 8.77 3.36 -12.52
C LYS A 207 8.86 4.73 -13.21
N ASP A 208 9.11 5.80 -12.45
CA ASP A 208 9.26 7.15 -13.00
C ASP A 208 10.41 7.24 -14.01
N GLY A 209 11.54 6.58 -13.71
CA GLY A 209 12.68 6.50 -14.63
C GLY A 209 12.34 5.82 -15.96
N THR A 210 11.58 4.74 -15.92
CA THR A 210 11.19 3.96 -17.11
C THR A 210 10.15 4.70 -17.94
N ALA A 211 9.12 5.27 -17.32
CA ALA A 211 8.07 6.02 -18.02
C ALA A 211 8.63 7.27 -18.73
N SER A 212 9.57 7.98 -18.11
CA SER A 212 10.21 9.15 -18.72
C SER A 212 11.03 8.79 -19.97
N SER A 213 11.70 7.64 -19.95
CA SER A 213 12.49 7.14 -21.09
C SER A 213 11.59 6.75 -22.27
N ILE A 214 10.47 6.08 -22.02
CA ILE A 214 9.48 5.72 -23.03
C ILE A 214 8.84 6.97 -23.65
N ARG A 215 8.46 7.96 -22.84
CA ARG A 215 7.90 9.24 -23.33
C ARG A 215 8.90 10.01 -24.20
N LYS A 216 10.19 10.03 -23.84
CA LYS A 216 11.23 10.64 -24.68
C LYS A 216 11.36 9.95 -26.02
N MET A 217 11.30 8.62 -26.06
CA MET A 217 11.35 7.84 -27.32
C MET A 217 10.10 8.08 -28.19
N MET A 218 8.91 8.15 -27.58
CA MET A 218 7.67 8.45 -28.31
C MET A 218 7.64 9.89 -28.84
N GLY A 219 8.26 10.85 -28.12
CA GLY A 219 8.40 12.24 -28.58
C GLY A 219 9.38 12.42 -29.76
N LEU A 220 10.23 11.43 -30.03
CA LEU A 220 11.14 11.40 -31.17
C LEU A 220 10.51 10.75 -32.42
N ALA A 221 9.35 10.13 -32.29
CA ALA A 221 8.63 9.57 -33.44
C ALA A 221 8.12 10.72 -34.33
N PRO A 222 8.42 10.74 -35.64
CA PRO A 222 7.98 11.80 -36.54
C PRO A 222 6.46 11.84 -36.59
N LYS A 223 5.89 13.03 -36.35
CA LYS A 223 4.43 13.27 -36.36
C LYS A 223 3.80 13.25 -37.75
N THR A 224 4.61 13.14 -38.79
CA THR A 224 4.17 13.13 -40.18
C THR A 224 4.90 12.03 -40.96
N ALA A 225 4.13 11.07 -41.51
CA ALA A 225 4.60 10.23 -42.59
C ALA A 225 4.26 11.00 -43.90
N HIS A 226 5.27 11.43 -44.67
CA HIS A 226 5.08 11.84 -46.04
C HIS A 226 4.85 10.55 -46.88
N ILE A 227 3.63 10.41 -47.40
CA ILE A 227 3.27 9.43 -48.43
C ILE A 227 3.45 10.11 -49.76
#